data_921bb7345113abc6dd93b71720b9ce81
#
_entry.id   921bb7345113abc6dd93b71720b9ce81
#
_cell.length_a   1.000
_cell.length_b   1.000
_cell.length_c   1.000
_cell.angle_alpha   90.00
_cell.angle_beta   90.00
_cell.angle_gamma   90.00
#
_symmetry.space_group_name_H-M   'P 1'
#
loop_
_entity.id
_entity.type
_entity.pdbx_description
1 polymer ?
#
loop_
_entity_poly.entity_id
_entity_poly.type
_entity_poly.pdbx_seq_one_letter_code
_entity_poly.pdbx_strand_id
1 'polypeptide(L)'
;MQFYAATKRANELMAHSYSHLFQMPTTGLRFFTVYGPWSRPDMAPCLFTKNIFAGEPIKLFNNGEHMRDFTYIDDIVEGILRTSDDITRPNPNWDSEHPDPATSSAPFRIFNSVTASR
;
A
#
# COMPACT_ATOMS: atom_id res chain seq x y z
N MET A 1 -3.28 -18.57 2.35
CA MET A 1 -3.42 -17.48 1.36
C MET A 1 -4.77 -16.83 1.61
N GLN A 2 -4.84 -15.51 1.76
CA GLN A 2 -6.08 -14.84 2.11
C GLN A 2 -6.80 -14.38 0.84
N PHE A 3 -8.10 -14.61 0.75
CA PHE A 3 -8.96 -14.15 -0.35
C PHE A 3 -8.87 -12.63 -0.59
N TYR A 4 -8.76 -11.86 0.49
CA TYR A 4 -8.54 -10.42 0.42
C TYR A 4 -7.31 -10.03 -0.43
N ALA A 5 -6.18 -10.72 -0.28
CA ALA A 5 -4.99 -10.44 -1.09
C ALA A 5 -5.24 -10.68 -2.58
N ALA A 6 -6.00 -11.72 -2.93
CA ALA A 6 -6.39 -12.00 -4.31
C ALA A 6 -7.28 -10.89 -4.89
N THR A 7 -8.24 -10.38 -4.13
CA THR A 7 -9.09 -9.26 -4.59
C THR A 7 -8.29 -7.98 -4.82
N LYS A 8 -7.31 -7.69 -3.96
CA LYS A 8 -6.44 -6.51 -4.17
C LYS A 8 -5.58 -6.65 -5.41
N ARG A 9 -5.04 -7.84 -5.68
CA ARG A 9 -4.29 -8.07 -6.92
C ARG A 9 -5.18 -7.98 -8.16
N ALA A 10 -6.41 -8.48 -8.09
CA ALA A 10 -7.38 -8.34 -9.16
C ALA A 10 -7.68 -6.86 -9.49
N ASN A 11 -7.80 -6.00 -8.47
CA ASN A 11 -8.00 -4.56 -8.68
C ASN A 11 -6.84 -3.93 -9.47
N GLU A 12 -5.58 -4.30 -9.18
CA GLU A 12 -4.42 -3.79 -9.91
C GLU A 12 -4.46 -4.22 -11.39
N LEU A 13 -4.82 -5.47 -11.67
CA LEU A 13 -4.92 -5.98 -13.05
C LEU A 13 -6.05 -5.30 -13.83
N MET A 14 -7.21 -5.08 -13.20
CA MET A 14 -8.30 -4.34 -13.80
C MET A 14 -7.90 -2.90 -14.10
N ALA A 15 -7.27 -2.21 -13.14
CA ALA A 15 -6.79 -0.84 -13.31
C ALA A 15 -5.76 -0.74 -14.45
N HIS A 16 -4.84 -1.71 -14.55
CA HIS A 16 -3.89 -1.77 -15.67
C HIS A 16 -4.59 -1.95 -17.02
N SER A 17 -5.61 -2.84 -17.10
CA SER A 17 -6.37 -3.06 -18.32
C SER A 17 -7.09 -1.79 -18.79
N TYR A 18 -7.69 -1.03 -17.87
CA TYR A 18 -8.31 0.26 -18.18
C TYR A 18 -7.28 1.31 -18.61
N SER A 19 -6.14 1.37 -17.92
CA SER A 19 -5.05 2.26 -18.31
C SER A 19 -4.58 1.98 -19.74
N HIS A 20 -4.43 0.69 -20.09
CA HIS A 20 -4.02 0.28 -21.43
C HIS A 20 -5.06 0.60 -22.51
N LEU A 21 -6.32 0.23 -22.28
CA LEU A 21 -7.39 0.39 -23.27
C LEU A 21 -7.76 1.86 -23.53
N PHE A 22 -7.77 2.67 -22.47
CA PHE A 22 -8.26 4.05 -22.54
C PHE A 22 -7.15 5.09 -22.41
N GLN A 23 -5.89 4.66 -22.35
CA GLN A 23 -4.73 5.52 -22.13
C GLN A 23 -4.91 6.45 -20.92
N MET A 24 -5.56 5.91 -19.88
CA MET A 24 -5.86 6.64 -18.66
C MET A 24 -4.68 6.54 -17.69
N PRO A 25 -4.03 7.68 -17.33
CA PRO A 25 -2.96 7.68 -16.35
C PRO A 25 -3.44 7.08 -15.02
N THR A 26 -2.76 6.03 -14.57
CA THR A 26 -3.17 5.28 -13.41
C THR A 26 -1.98 4.99 -12.51
N THR A 27 -2.07 5.39 -11.25
CA THR A 27 -1.07 5.09 -10.22
C THR A 27 -1.68 4.24 -9.13
N GLY A 28 -1.15 3.03 -8.95
CA GLY A 28 -1.48 2.15 -7.84
C GLY A 28 -0.58 2.40 -6.63
N LEU A 29 -1.17 2.51 -5.45
CA LEU A 29 -0.44 2.68 -4.19
C LEU A 29 -0.71 1.49 -3.29
N ARG A 30 0.35 0.82 -2.84
CA ARG A 30 0.29 -0.28 -1.89
C ARG A 30 0.78 0.21 -0.53
N PHE A 31 -0.15 0.39 0.40
CA PHE A 31 0.16 0.82 1.75
C PHE A 31 0.46 -0.37 2.65
N PHE A 32 1.47 -0.23 3.50
CA PHE A 32 1.65 -1.08 4.67
C PHE A 32 0.64 -0.74 5.76
N THR A 33 0.85 -1.19 6.98
CA THR A 33 -0.07 -0.88 8.07
C THR A 33 0.03 0.59 8.43
N VAL A 34 -1.02 1.36 8.12
CA VAL A 34 -1.11 2.78 8.44
C VAL A 34 -1.63 2.95 9.87
N TYR A 35 -1.00 3.85 10.65
CA TYR A 35 -1.44 4.21 11.98
C TYR A 35 -1.50 5.73 12.16
N GLY A 36 -2.24 6.19 13.16
CA GLY A 36 -2.40 7.61 13.46
C GLY A 36 -3.81 7.94 13.96
N PRO A 37 -4.18 9.22 14.07
CA PRO A 37 -5.52 9.64 14.40
C PRO A 37 -6.56 8.98 13.48
N TRP A 38 -7.70 8.59 14.05
CA TRP A 38 -8.80 7.92 13.34
C TRP A 38 -8.48 6.51 12.84
N SER A 39 -7.39 5.90 13.31
CA SER A 39 -7.12 4.48 13.02
C SER A 39 -8.27 3.59 13.47
N ARG A 40 -8.46 2.48 12.75
CA ARG A 40 -9.47 1.47 13.13
C ARG A 40 -9.16 0.92 14.52
N PRO A 41 -10.17 0.85 15.42
CA PRO A 41 -9.97 0.45 16.81
C PRO A 41 -9.56 -1.02 16.99
N ASP A 42 -9.80 -1.87 15.98
CA ASP A 42 -9.46 -3.30 15.96
C ASP A 42 -8.03 -3.59 15.47
N MET A 43 -7.27 -2.57 15.09
CA MET A 43 -5.86 -2.74 14.69
C MET A 43 -4.92 -2.81 15.89
N ALA A 44 -3.83 -3.56 15.74
CA ALA A 44 -2.88 -3.81 16.82
C ALA A 44 -2.37 -2.53 17.55
N PRO A 45 -1.99 -1.43 16.86
CA PRO A 45 -1.57 -0.22 17.55
C PRO A 45 -2.65 0.34 18.50
N CYS A 46 -3.91 0.39 18.03
CA CYS A 46 -5.01 0.92 18.84
C CYS A 46 -5.35 -0.02 20.01
N LEU A 47 -5.42 -1.32 19.77
CA LEU A 47 -5.71 -2.32 20.79
C LEU A 47 -4.64 -2.34 21.87
N PHE A 48 -3.36 -2.32 21.47
CA PHE A 48 -2.26 -2.37 22.43
C PHE A 48 -2.22 -1.10 23.27
N THR A 49 -2.34 0.06 22.63
CA THR A 49 -2.39 1.35 23.33
C THR A 49 -3.54 1.38 24.33
N LYS A 50 -4.76 1.00 23.92
CA LYS A 50 -5.92 0.95 24.78
C LYS A 50 -5.70 0.03 26.00
N ASN A 51 -5.21 -1.19 25.79
CA ASN A 51 -4.99 -2.15 26.85
C ASN A 51 -3.87 -1.71 27.81
N ILE A 52 -2.79 -1.12 27.29
CA ILE A 52 -1.70 -0.58 28.12
C ILE A 52 -2.24 0.52 29.06
N PHE A 53 -3.01 1.47 28.53
CA PHE A 53 -3.61 2.53 29.36
C PHE A 53 -4.65 2.03 30.36
N ALA A 54 -5.35 0.95 30.03
CA ALA A 54 -6.32 0.32 30.93
C ALA A 54 -5.68 -0.64 31.96
N GLY A 55 -4.39 -0.94 31.86
CA GLY A 55 -3.73 -1.96 32.67
C GLY A 55 -4.19 -3.39 32.34
N GLU A 56 -4.75 -3.59 31.14
CA GLU A 56 -5.28 -4.86 30.68
C GLU A 56 -4.22 -5.69 29.92
N PRO A 57 -4.29 -7.02 29.97
CA PRO A 57 -3.35 -7.87 29.27
C PRO A 57 -3.44 -7.70 27.75
N ILE A 58 -2.27 -7.68 27.08
CA ILE A 58 -2.19 -7.70 25.62
C ILE A 58 -2.11 -9.14 25.14
N LYS A 59 -3.00 -9.52 24.20
CA LYS A 59 -2.95 -10.82 23.54
C LYS A 59 -1.98 -10.75 22.36
N LEU A 60 -0.84 -11.42 22.48
CA LEU A 60 0.11 -11.59 21.40
C LEU A 60 -0.23 -12.85 20.60
N PHE A 61 -0.43 -12.72 19.28
CA PHE A 61 -0.57 -13.85 18.40
C PHE A 61 0.82 -14.34 17.97
N ASN A 62 0.96 -15.65 17.77
CA ASN A 62 2.21 -16.29 17.34
C ASN A 62 3.41 -15.87 18.19
N ASN A 63 3.26 -15.81 19.50
CA ASN A 63 4.29 -15.40 20.47
C ASN A 63 4.98 -14.06 20.19
N GLY A 64 4.33 -13.19 19.41
CA GLY A 64 4.93 -11.93 18.98
C GLY A 64 5.92 -12.04 17.80
N GLU A 65 6.10 -13.21 17.23
CA GLU A 65 6.99 -13.46 16.09
C GLU A 65 6.37 -12.98 14.77
N HIS A 66 6.02 -11.71 14.71
CA HIS A 66 5.53 -11.04 13.50
C HIS A 66 6.34 -9.78 13.23
N MET A 67 6.87 -9.68 12.04
CA MET A 67 7.43 -8.43 11.53
C MET A 67 6.35 -7.69 10.74
N ARG A 68 6.15 -6.42 11.05
CA ARG A 68 5.21 -5.52 10.35
C ARG A 68 5.84 -4.15 10.21
N ASP A 69 5.70 -3.57 9.03
CA ASP A 69 6.01 -2.17 8.83
C ASP A 69 4.78 -1.32 9.14
N PHE A 70 5.01 -0.24 9.85
CA PHE A 70 4.00 0.74 10.21
C PHE A 70 4.36 2.10 9.63
N THR A 71 3.41 2.72 8.94
CA THR A 71 3.60 4.06 8.38
C THR A 71 2.64 5.04 9.02
N TYR A 72 3.14 6.20 9.43
CA TYR A 72 2.30 7.23 10.00
C TYR A 72 1.40 7.87 8.93
N ILE A 73 0.18 8.26 9.32
CA ILE A 73 -0.85 8.74 8.38
C ILE A 73 -0.40 9.96 7.58
N ASP A 74 0.33 10.90 8.20
CA ASP A 74 0.77 12.12 7.50
C ASP A 74 1.77 11.80 6.39
N ASP A 75 2.66 10.81 6.58
CA ASP A 75 3.59 10.36 5.56
C ASP A 75 2.84 9.74 4.36
N ILE A 76 1.76 9.00 4.64
CA ILE A 76 0.90 8.44 3.60
C ILE A 76 0.18 9.55 2.82
N VAL A 77 -0.38 10.52 3.52
CA VAL A 77 -1.07 11.67 2.90
C VAL A 77 -0.12 12.46 2.00
N GLU A 78 1.08 12.75 2.49
CA GLU A 78 2.12 13.43 1.70
C GLU A 78 2.50 12.61 0.45
N GLY A 79 2.67 11.30 0.59
CA GLY A 79 2.94 10.40 -0.54
C GLY A 79 1.82 10.41 -1.58
N ILE A 80 0.55 10.42 -1.15
CA ILE A 80 -0.61 10.51 -2.05
C ILE A 80 -0.61 11.84 -2.80
N LEU A 81 -0.40 12.96 -2.12
CA LEU A 81 -0.37 14.29 -2.72
C LEU A 81 0.72 14.38 -3.80
N ARG A 82 1.95 14.01 -3.46
CA ARG A 82 3.06 14.00 -4.43
C ARG A 82 2.79 13.10 -5.63
N THR A 83 2.20 11.95 -5.40
CA THR A 83 1.86 11.02 -6.48
C THR A 83 0.73 11.55 -7.36
N SER A 84 -0.21 12.31 -6.80
CA SER A 84 -1.31 12.93 -7.53
C SER A 84 -0.81 14.08 -8.43
N ASP A 85 0.24 14.76 -8.01
CA ASP A 85 0.86 15.85 -8.77
C ASP A 85 1.76 15.34 -9.91
N ASP A 86 2.26 14.10 -9.81
CA ASP A 86 3.09 13.46 -10.84
C ASP A 86 2.28 12.48 -11.69
N ILE A 87 1.71 12.98 -12.77
CA ILE A 87 0.89 12.18 -13.69
C ILE A 87 1.72 11.08 -14.33
N THR A 88 1.30 9.84 -14.10
CA THR A 88 1.95 8.64 -14.62
C THR A 88 1.96 8.62 -16.15
N ARG A 89 3.13 8.31 -16.71
CA ARG A 89 3.38 8.18 -18.15
C ARG A 89 3.79 6.76 -18.51
N PRO A 90 3.61 6.33 -19.79
CA PRO A 90 4.14 5.07 -20.26
C PRO A 90 5.66 4.98 -20.04
N ASN A 91 6.14 3.80 -19.66
CA ASN A 91 7.58 3.54 -19.64
C ASN A 91 8.05 3.14 -21.06
N PRO A 92 8.82 4.00 -21.79
CA PRO A 92 9.26 3.70 -23.14
C PRO A 92 10.27 2.56 -23.23
N ASN A 93 10.90 2.20 -22.12
CA ASN A 93 11.88 1.12 -22.02
C ASN A 93 11.28 -0.17 -21.45
N TRP A 94 9.94 -0.24 -21.35
CA TRP A 94 9.31 -1.44 -20.84
C TRP A 94 9.46 -2.60 -21.83
N ASP A 95 9.98 -3.72 -21.34
CA ASP A 95 10.26 -4.92 -22.13
C ASP A 95 9.29 -6.05 -21.71
N SER A 96 8.60 -6.64 -22.68
CA SER A 96 7.67 -7.73 -22.45
C SER A 96 8.35 -9.07 -22.12
N GLU A 97 9.62 -9.25 -22.52
CA GLU A 97 10.40 -10.45 -22.21
C GLU A 97 10.99 -10.39 -20.78
N HIS A 98 11.29 -9.17 -20.31
CA HIS A 98 11.80 -8.91 -18.96
C HIS A 98 10.95 -7.82 -18.26
N PRO A 99 9.67 -8.08 -17.97
CA PRO A 99 8.76 -7.03 -17.52
C PRO A 99 9.10 -6.54 -16.11
N ASP A 100 9.20 -5.21 -15.96
CA ASP A 100 9.14 -4.59 -14.65
C ASP A 100 7.68 -4.56 -14.16
N PRO A 101 7.34 -5.26 -13.06
CA PRO A 101 5.96 -5.34 -12.59
C PRO A 101 5.43 -4.03 -12.00
N ALA A 102 6.29 -3.03 -11.77
CA ALA A 102 5.92 -1.74 -11.22
C ALA A 102 5.55 -0.71 -12.30
N THR A 103 5.90 -0.96 -13.57
CA THR A 103 5.65 -0.07 -14.70
C THR A 103 5.01 -0.80 -15.88
N SER A 104 4.68 -0.09 -16.93
CA SER A 104 4.09 -0.67 -18.15
C SER A 104 4.36 0.20 -19.38
N SER A 105 4.17 -0.38 -20.54
CA SER A 105 4.03 0.36 -21.81
C SER A 105 2.75 1.22 -21.87
N ALA A 106 1.77 0.97 -20.98
CA ALA A 106 0.64 1.85 -20.72
C ALA A 106 1.01 2.91 -19.67
N PRO A 107 0.24 4.00 -19.52
CA PRO A 107 0.46 5.00 -18.48
C PRO A 107 0.04 4.48 -17.10
N PHE A 108 0.72 3.42 -16.66
CA PHE A 108 0.44 2.69 -15.42
C PHE A 108 1.70 2.53 -14.59
N ARG A 109 1.60 2.78 -13.28
CA ARG A 109 2.69 2.60 -12.32
C ARG A 109 2.16 2.14 -10.96
N ILE A 110 2.96 1.33 -10.26
CA ILE A 110 2.67 0.90 -8.89
C ILE A 110 3.81 1.35 -7.97
N PHE A 111 3.46 1.94 -6.84
CA PHE A 111 4.39 2.25 -5.77
C PHE A 111 4.06 1.44 -4.51
N ASN A 112 5.10 0.95 -3.85
CA ASN A 112 5.00 0.47 -2.48
C ASN A 112 5.30 1.65 -1.55
N SER A 113 4.36 1.99 -0.67
CA SER A 113 4.59 2.99 0.36
C SER A 113 5.41 2.38 1.49
N VAL A 114 6.72 2.51 1.42
CA VAL A 114 7.65 2.11 2.47
C VAL A 114 8.16 3.37 3.15
N THR A 115 8.16 3.40 4.46
CA THR A 115 8.91 4.42 5.20
C THR A 115 10.39 4.17 4.94
N ALA A 116 11.08 5.08 4.26
CA ALA A 116 12.53 4.99 4.17
C ALA A 116 13.08 5.07 5.61
N SER A 117 13.75 4.02 6.04
CA SER A 117 14.54 4.06 7.27
C SER A 117 15.55 5.20 7.13
N ARG A 118 15.40 6.24 7.96
CA ARG A 118 16.40 7.29 8.13
C ARG A 118 17.60 6.74 8.89
#